data_e415a167c9faea3e626297b04f4352e0
#
_entry.id   e415a167c9faea3e626297b04f4352e0
#
_cell.length_a   1.000
_cell.length_b   1.000
_cell.length_c   1.000
_cell.angle_alpha   90.00
_cell.angle_beta   90.00
_cell.angle_gamma   90.00
#
_symmetry.space_group_name_H-M   'P 1'
#
loop_
_entity.id
_entity.type
_entity.pdbx_description
1 polymer ?
#
loop_
_entity_poly.entity_id
_entity_poly.type
_entity_poly.pdbx_seq_one_letter_code
_entity_poly.pdbx_strand_id
1 'polypeptide(L)'
;CTVESMPIEKDLEFVGIDEIQMCSDHERGHIFTDRLLNLRGEKLTMFMGSNSMKNIIDKLDGDIEYIDRKRLSKLSYSGHKKISRIERKSAIIAFSAEEVYAIAELIRRQKGGAAIVMGSLSPKTRNSQVNLYQSGDVDYLVATDAIGMGINMDLNNVFFSSIKKFDGKKIRRLRLSEIAQIALF
;
A
#
# COMPACT_ATOMS: atom_id res chain seq x y z
N CYS A 1 -15.13 -7.29 0.67
CA CYS A 1 -14.83 -7.25 2.10
C CYS A 1 -13.32 -7.22 2.33
N THR A 2 -12.87 -6.90 3.53
CA THR A 2 -11.46 -7.07 3.91
C THR A 2 -11.17 -8.53 4.21
N VAL A 3 -9.90 -8.94 4.19
CA VAL A 3 -9.50 -10.33 4.48
C VAL A 3 -9.90 -10.76 5.89
N GLU A 4 -9.89 -9.83 6.86
CA GLU A 4 -10.33 -10.06 8.23
C GLU A 4 -11.83 -10.38 8.33
N SER A 5 -12.64 -9.78 7.49
CA SER A 5 -14.10 -9.92 7.46
C SER A 5 -14.62 -10.96 6.47
N MET A 6 -13.73 -11.69 5.80
CA MET A 6 -14.14 -12.75 4.87
C MET A 6 -14.87 -13.87 5.62
N PRO A 7 -16.05 -14.28 5.15
CA PRO A 7 -16.79 -15.39 5.75
C PRO A 7 -16.03 -16.71 5.52
N ILE A 8 -15.77 -17.45 6.59
CA ILE A 8 -15.05 -18.73 6.53
C ILE A 8 -16.03 -19.91 6.43
N GLU A 9 -17.24 -19.73 6.99
CA GLU A 9 -18.23 -20.80 7.18
C GLU A 9 -19.27 -20.88 6.03
N LYS A 10 -19.08 -20.13 4.96
CA LYS A 10 -20.00 -20.11 3.83
C LYS A 10 -19.41 -20.86 2.65
N ASP A 11 -20.22 -21.73 2.07
CA ASP A 11 -19.93 -22.35 0.78
C ASP A 11 -20.01 -21.27 -0.30
N LEU A 12 -18.86 -20.87 -0.81
CA LEU A 12 -18.73 -19.83 -1.82
C LEU A 12 -18.29 -20.47 -3.12
N GLU A 13 -18.98 -20.21 -4.21
CA GLU A 13 -18.57 -20.70 -5.53
C GLU A 13 -17.20 -20.15 -5.95
N PHE A 14 -16.93 -18.88 -5.64
CA PHE A 14 -15.71 -18.18 -5.99
C PHE A 14 -15.10 -17.49 -4.75
N VAL A 15 -13.80 -17.66 -4.59
CA VAL A 15 -12.99 -16.94 -3.57
C VAL A 15 -11.82 -16.25 -4.25
N GLY A 16 -11.70 -14.94 -4.07
CA GLY A 16 -10.56 -14.15 -4.50
C GLY A 16 -9.84 -13.54 -3.30
N ILE A 17 -8.53 -13.82 -3.15
CA ILE A 17 -7.69 -13.24 -2.09
C ILE A 17 -6.60 -12.42 -2.75
N ASP A 18 -6.65 -11.11 -2.53
CA ASP A 18 -5.66 -10.17 -3.05
C ASP A 18 -4.53 -9.93 -2.03
N GLU A 19 -3.38 -9.46 -2.52
CA GLU A 19 -2.22 -9.11 -1.71
C GLU A 19 -1.71 -10.28 -0.84
N ILE A 20 -1.68 -11.51 -1.38
CA ILE A 20 -1.28 -12.71 -0.60
C ILE A 20 0.13 -12.63 -0.03
N GLN A 21 1.03 -11.77 -0.54
CA GLN A 21 2.34 -11.51 0.07
C GLN A 21 2.24 -10.90 1.48
N MET A 22 1.07 -10.38 1.86
CA MET A 22 0.77 -9.93 3.22
C MET A 22 0.79 -11.06 4.26
N CYS A 23 0.87 -12.33 3.85
CA CYS A 23 1.21 -13.44 4.76
C CYS A 23 2.51 -13.20 5.54
N SER A 24 3.44 -12.41 4.98
CA SER A 24 4.69 -12.02 5.64
C SER A 24 4.56 -10.80 6.57
N ASP A 25 3.40 -10.18 6.65
CA ASP A 25 3.16 -9.04 7.53
C ASP A 25 3.17 -9.46 9.01
N HIS A 26 3.76 -8.62 9.86
CA HIS A 26 3.97 -8.98 11.26
C HIS A 26 2.69 -8.96 12.10
N GLU A 27 1.76 -8.09 11.75
CA GLU A 27 0.52 -7.89 12.50
C GLU A 27 -0.63 -8.70 11.89
N ARG A 28 -0.79 -8.64 10.57
CA ARG A 28 -1.92 -9.20 9.83
C ARG A 28 -1.60 -10.53 9.13
N GLY A 29 -0.32 -10.89 9.05
CA GLY A 29 0.13 -12.04 8.25
C GLY A 29 -0.52 -13.37 8.65
N HIS A 30 -0.84 -13.55 9.92
CA HIS A 30 -1.52 -14.74 10.43
C HIS A 30 -2.92 -14.89 9.82
N ILE A 31 -3.66 -13.78 9.60
CA ILE A 31 -4.99 -13.80 8.99
C ILE A 31 -4.89 -14.17 7.52
N PHE A 32 -3.96 -13.53 6.77
CA PHE A 32 -3.72 -13.86 5.36
C PHE A 32 -3.29 -15.31 5.18
N THR A 33 -2.43 -15.82 6.07
CA THR A 33 -1.96 -17.21 6.05
C THR A 33 -3.11 -18.17 6.30
N ASP A 34 -3.98 -17.90 7.26
CA ASP A 34 -5.15 -18.73 7.53
C ASP A 34 -6.07 -18.80 6.29
N ARG A 35 -6.36 -17.67 5.66
CA ARG A 35 -7.17 -17.63 4.43
C ARG A 35 -6.51 -18.34 3.26
N LEU A 36 -5.20 -18.15 3.10
CA LEU A 36 -4.42 -18.82 2.06
C LEU A 36 -4.44 -20.35 2.22
N LEU A 37 -4.39 -20.85 3.43
CA LEU A 37 -4.35 -22.29 3.70
C LEU A 37 -5.75 -22.94 3.72
N ASN A 38 -6.74 -22.26 4.28
CA ASN A 38 -8.00 -22.88 4.65
C ASN A 38 -9.22 -22.44 3.84
N LEU A 39 -9.17 -21.28 3.16
CA LEU A 39 -10.33 -20.78 2.43
C LEU A 39 -10.27 -21.17 0.95
N ARG A 40 -11.32 -21.84 0.47
CA ARG A 40 -11.47 -22.26 -0.93
C ARG A 40 -12.86 -21.93 -1.44
N GLY A 41 -12.95 -21.62 -2.73
CA GLY A 41 -14.20 -21.60 -3.46
C GLY A 41 -14.51 -22.99 -4.01
N GLU A 42 -15.78 -23.34 -4.08
CA GLU A 42 -16.23 -24.64 -4.64
C GLU A 42 -15.83 -24.81 -6.12
N LYS A 43 -15.89 -23.73 -6.89
CA LYS A 43 -15.57 -23.75 -8.34
C LYS A 43 -14.20 -23.15 -8.64
N LEU A 44 -13.84 -22.06 -7.96
CA LEU A 44 -12.60 -21.36 -8.25
C LEU A 44 -12.07 -20.63 -7.03
N THR A 45 -10.79 -20.78 -6.77
CA THR A 45 -10.04 -19.95 -5.83
C THR A 45 -8.97 -19.18 -6.60
N MET A 46 -8.93 -17.87 -6.47
CA MET A 46 -7.95 -17.01 -7.10
C MET A 46 -7.08 -16.33 -6.04
N PHE A 47 -5.78 -16.56 -6.11
CA PHE A 47 -4.79 -15.86 -5.32
C PHE A 47 -4.11 -14.79 -6.18
N MET A 48 -4.13 -13.54 -5.71
CA MET A 48 -3.50 -12.42 -6.39
C MET A 48 -2.39 -11.84 -5.53
N GLY A 49 -1.26 -11.51 -6.13
CA GLY A 49 -0.14 -10.94 -5.39
C GLY A 49 1.20 -11.02 -6.10
N SER A 50 2.26 -10.84 -5.34
CA SER A 50 3.63 -10.83 -5.84
C SER A 50 4.12 -12.22 -6.25
N ASN A 51 4.93 -12.30 -7.31
CA ASN A 51 5.63 -13.53 -7.74
C ASN A 51 6.52 -14.15 -6.64
N SER A 52 6.87 -13.39 -5.60
CA SER A 52 7.59 -13.93 -4.43
C SER A 52 6.82 -15.04 -3.70
N MET A 53 5.50 -15.09 -3.87
CA MET A 53 4.64 -16.10 -3.26
C MET A 53 4.59 -17.42 -4.04
N LYS A 54 5.08 -17.46 -5.28
CA LYS A 54 4.98 -18.63 -6.14
C LYS A 54 5.49 -19.90 -5.47
N ASN A 55 6.69 -19.86 -4.89
CA ASN A 55 7.28 -21.02 -4.21
C ASN A 55 6.48 -21.53 -3.00
N ILE A 56 5.62 -20.68 -2.43
CA ILE A 56 4.72 -21.05 -1.33
C ILE A 56 3.45 -21.66 -1.92
N ILE A 57 2.90 -21.04 -2.96
CA ILE A 57 1.70 -21.52 -3.65
C ILE A 57 1.93 -22.89 -4.26
N ASP A 58 3.12 -23.16 -4.85
CA ASP A 58 3.50 -24.46 -5.40
C ASP A 58 3.46 -25.62 -4.39
N LYS A 59 3.40 -25.29 -3.09
CA LYS A 59 3.29 -26.30 -2.02
C LYS A 59 1.86 -26.55 -1.56
N LEU A 60 0.90 -25.81 -2.08
CA LEU A 60 -0.52 -26.04 -1.81
C LEU A 60 -1.02 -27.19 -2.70
N ASP A 61 -1.90 -28.00 -2.15
CA ASP A 61 -2.54 -29.06 -2.91
C ASP A 61 -3.54 -28.51 -3.92
N GLY A 62 -3.57 -29.07 -5.12
CA GLY A 62 -4.54 -28.76 -6.18
C GLY A 62 -3.91 -28.45 -7.52
N ASP A 63 -4.75 -28.36 -8.55
CA ASP A 63 -4.36 -27.93 -9.87
C ASP A 63 -4.23 -26.40 -9.89
N ILE A 64 -3.01 -25.91 -10.10
CA ILE A 64 -2.68 -24.48 -10.02
C ILE A 64 -2.32 -23.97 -11.42
N GLU A 65 -3.09 -23.00 -11.89
CA GLU A 65 -2.79 -22.24 -13.10
C GLU A 65 -2.18 -20.89 -12.73
N TYR A 66 -1.06 -20.52 -13.37
CA TYR A 66 -0.40 -19.23 -13.15
C TYR A 66 -0.68 -18.26 -14.30
N ILE A 67 -1.27 -17.11 -13.96
CA ILE A 67 -1.48 -16.01 -14.89
C ILE A 67 -0.53 -14.87 -14.50
N ASP A 68 0.57 -14.71 -15.22
CA ASP A 68 1.52 -13.63 -14.96
C ASP A 68 1.09 -12.34 -15.68
N ARG A 69 1.04 -11.25 -14.93
CA ARG A 69 0.74 -9.90 -15.43
C ARG A 69 1.95 -9.01 -15.25
N LYS A 70 2.54 -8.59 -16.35
CA LYS A 70 3.63 -7.62 -16.32
C LYS A 70 3.13 -6.30 -15.76
N ARG A 71 3.96 -5.66 -14.95
CA ARG A 71 3.69 -4.35 -14.42
C ARG A 71 3.55 -3.31 -15.54
N LEU A 72 2.54 -2.45 -15.46
CA LEU A 72 2.27 -1.42 -16.45
C LEU A 72 3.29 -0.28 -16.40
N SER A 73 3.85 0.04 -15.21
CA SER A 73 4.85 1.08 -15.02
C SER A 73 6.15 0.51 -14.46
N LYS A 74 7.28 1.02 -14.94
CA LYS A 74 8.61 0.65 -14.44
C LYS A 74 8.92 1.44 -13.18
N LEU A 75 9.23 0.75 -12.09
CA LEU A 75 9.77 1.37 -10.88
C LEU A 75 11.28 1.55 -11.02
N SER A 76 11.79 2.76 -10.79
CA SER A 76 13.21 3.07 -10.80
C SER A 76 13.59 3.95 -9.62
N TYR A 77 14.78 3.74 -9.09
CA TYR A 77 15.30 4.60 -8.03
C TYR A 77 15.90 5.87 -8.63
N SER A 78 15.42 7.05 -8.18
CA SER A 78 15.81 8.36 -8.71
C SER A 78 16.72 9.17 -7.77
N GLY A 79 17.18 8.60 -6.66
CA GLY A 79 18.09 9.27 -5.71
C GLY A 79 17.39 10.19 -4.71
N HIS A 80 18.11 11.21 -4.23
CA HIS A 80 17.64 12.15 -3.22
C HIS A 80 17.27 13.48 -3.84
N LYS A 81 16.16 14.09 -3.36
CA LYS A 81 15.75 15.44 -3.76
C LYS A 81 15.33 16.27 -2.56
N LYS A 82 15.64 17.57 -2.60
CA LYS A 82 15.07 18.54 -1.64
C LYS A 82 13.60 18.77 -1.95
N ILE A 83 12.76 19.03 -0.95
CA ILE A 83 11.33 19.30 -1.11
C ILE A 83 11.08 20.44 -2.12
N SER A 84 11.92 21.47 -2.11
CA SER A 84 11.84 22.58 -3.09
C SER A 84 12.00 22.15 -4.55
N ARG A 85 12.57 20.97 -4.82
CA ARG A 85 12.89 20.47 -6.18
C ARG A 85 12.09 19.24 -6.59
N ILE A 86 11.12 18.79 -5.76
CA ILE A 86 10.25 17.68 -6.15
C ILE A 86 9.32 18.11 -7.28
N GLU A 87 9.04 17.20 -8.19
CA GLU A 87 8.14 17.42 -9.33
C GLU A 87 6.68 17.32 -8.88
N ARG A 88 5.77 17.81 -9.73
CA ARG A 88 4.33 17.60 -9.58
C ARG A 88 4.00 16.11 -9.63
N LYS A 89 2.80 15.73 -9.16
CA LYS A 89 2.35 14.35 -9.04
C LYS A 89 3.30 13.49 -8.20
N SER A 90 3.70 14.02 -7.07
CA SER A 90 4.60 13.35 -6.12
C SER A 90 3.91 13.11 -4.79
N ALA A 91 4.13 11.92 -4.22
CA ALA A 91 3.81 11.61 -2.84
C ALA A 91 5.06 11.66 -1.95
N ILE A 92 4.92 12.21 -0.76
CA ILE A 92 5.95 12.20 0.28
C ILE A 92 5.42 11.36 1.44
N ILE A 93 6.15 10.30 1.78
CA ILE A 93 5.78 9.38 2.84
C ILE A 93 6.53 9.72 4.11
N ALA A 94 5.78 9.93 5.18
CA ALA A 94 6.27 10.17 6.53
C ALA A 94 5.66 9.16 7.51
N PHE A 95 6.28 8.99 8.68
CA PHE A 95 5.91 7.91 9.60
C PHE A 95 5.37 8.40 10.94
N SER A 96 5.04 9.68 11.04
CA SER A 96 4.28 10.26 12.14
C SER A 96 3.31 11.33 11.64
N ALA A 97 2.23 11.55 12.37
CA ALA A 97 1.27 12.60 12.04
C ALA A 97 1.92 13.99 12.08
N GLU A 98 2.78 14.23 13.06
CA GLU A 98 3.52 15.49 13.20
C GLU A 98 4.38 15.77 11.96
N GLU A 99 5.14 14.77 11.50
CA GLU A 99 5.97 14.90 10.31
C GLU A 99 5.14 15.13 9.04
N VAL A 100 3.99 14.42 8.89
CA VAL A 100 3.07 14.62 7.77
C VAL A 100 2.59 16.07 7.73
N TYR A 101 2.14 16.64 8.85
CA TYR A 101 1.69 18.02 8.90
C TYR A 101 2.82 19.02 8.66
N ALA A 102 4.02 18.79 9.21
CA ALA A 102 5.18 19.64 9.00
C ALA A 102 5.59 19.68 7.50
N ILE A 103 5.62 18.53 6.83
CA ILE A 103 5.93 18.44 5.41
C ILE A 103 4.83 19.09 4.56
N ALA A 104 3.56 18.83 4.88
CA ALA A 104 2.44 19.45 4.16
C ALA A 104 2.46 20.97 4.27
N GLU A 105 2.76 21.52 5.44
CA GLU A 105 2.90 22.97 5.63
C GLU A 105 4.09 23.52 4.84
N LEU A 106 5.21 22.82 4.80
CA LEU A 106 6.37 23.22 4.01
C LEU A 106 6.05 23.26 2.52
N ILE A 107 5.31 22.26 2.02
CA ILE A 107 4.84 22.22 0.63
C ILE A 107 3.84 23.35 0.37
N ARG A 108 2.92 23.61 1.31
CA ARG A 108 1.97 24.71 1.19
C ARG A 108 2.68 26.05 0.98
N ARG A 109 3.74 26.31 1.72
CA ARG A 109 4.52 27.55 1.60
C ARG A 109 5.31 27.68 0.30
N GLN A 110 5.79 26.55 -0.24
CA GLN A 110 6.72 26.55 -1.38
C GLN A 110 6.09 26.18 -2.71
N LYS A 111 4.99 25.43 -2.69
CA LYS A 111 4.43 24.75 -3.87
C LYS A 111 2.91 24.90 -4.02
N GLY A 112 2.24 25.62 -3.14
CA GLY A 112 0.80 25.90 -3.23
C GLY A 112 -0.10 25.00 -2.40
N GLY A 113 0.31 23.78 -2.07
CA GLY A 113 -0.48 22.88 -1.20
C GLY A 113 -0.23 21.41 -1.44
N ALA A 114 -0.72 20.60 -0.51
CA ALA A 114 -0.70 19.14 -0.59
C ALA A 114 -1.95 18.54 0.03
N ALA A 115 -2.45 17.46 -0.54
CA ALA A 115 -3.42 16.60 0.12
C ALA A 115 -2.74 15.76 1.20
N ILE A 116 -3.48 15.43 2.26
CA ILE A 116 -2.97 14.65 3.40
C ILE A 116 -3.75 13.34 3.50
N VAL A 117 -3.03 12.21 3.53
CA VAL A 117 -3.62 10.89 3.71
C VAL A 117 -2.93 10.14 4.85
N MET A 118 -3.69 9.82 5.88
CA MET A 118 -3.22 9.08 7.05
C MET A 118 -4.24 8.02 7.47
N GLY A 119 -3.78 6.95 8.09
CA GLY A 119 -4.64 5.90 8.63
C GLY A 119 -5.61 6.38 9.72
N SER A 120 -5.22 7.41 10.48
CA SER A 120 -6.03 8.01 11.54
C SER A 120 -7.17 8.91 11.04
N LEU A 121 -7.20 9.26 9.76
CA LEU A 121 -8.30 10.05 9.19
C LEU A 121 -9.57 9.20 9.01
N SER A 122 -10.73 9.83 9.23
CA SER A 122 -12.00 9.20 8.90
C SER A 122 -12.07 8.86 7.41
N PRO A 123 -12.79 7.81 7.00
CA PRO A 123 -12.94 7.46 5.59
C PRO A 123 -13.44 8.64 4.73
N LYS A 124 -14.38 9.42 5.25
CA LYS A 124 -14.93 10.62 4.57
C LYS A 124 -13.83 11.65 4.34
N THR A 125 -13.05 11.97 5.36
CA THR A 125 -11.95 12.95 5.25
C THR A 125 -10.88 12.44 4.30
N ARG A 126 -10.52 11.16 4.38
CA ARG A 126 -9.54 10.55 3.46
C ARG A 126 -10.00 10.66 2.01
N ASN A 127 -11.24 10.32 1.71
CA ASN A 127 -11.79 10.44 0.37
C ASN A 127 -11.80 11.89 -0.13
N SER A 128 -12.12 12.87 0.74
CA SER A 128 -12.05 14.28 0.38
C SER A 128 -10.62 14.72 0.02
N GLN A 129 -9.61 14.24 0.75
CA GLN A 129 -8.20 14.52 0.44
C GLN A 129 -7.74 13.86 -0.87
N VAL A 130 -8.19 12.62 -1.11
CA VAL A 130 -7.94 11.92 -2.39
C VAL A 130 -8.56 12.70 -3.55
N ASN A 131 -9.80 13.14 -3.41
CA ASN A 131 -10.50 13.94 -4.43
C ASN A 131 -9.78 15.26 -4.70
N LEU A 132 -9.30 15.95 -3.66
CA LEU A 132 -8.53 17.19 -3.78
C LEU A 132 -7.26 17.01 -4.62
N TYR A 133 -6.60 15.87 -4.49
CA TYR A 133 -5.45 15.52 -5.33
C TYR A 133 -5.87 15.12 -6.75
N GLN A 134 -6.91 14.30 -6.89
CA GLN A 134 -7.36 13.80 -8.20
C GLN A 134 -7.99 14.88 -9.07
N SER A 135 -8.65 15.89 -8.47
CA SER A 135 -9.16 17.08 -9.20
C SER A 135 -8.06 17.97 -9.77
N GLY A 136 -6.82 17.81 -9.26
CA GLY A 136 -5.70 18.67 -9.66
C GLY A 136 -5.64 20.01 -8.90
N ASP A 137 -6.45 20.17 -7.84
CA ASP A 137 -6.38 21.36 -6.99
C ASP A 137 -5.05 21.43 -6.23
N VAL A 138 -4.43 20.29 -6.00
CA VAL A 138 -3.07 20.17 -5.46
C VAL A 138 -2.26 19.13 -6.23
N ASP A 139 -0.98 19.40 -6.43
CA ASP A 139 -0.06 18.52 -7.17
C ASP A 139 0.72 17.54 -6.28
N TYR A 140 0.59 17.67 -4.98
CA TYR A 140 1.39 16.93 -4.01
C TYR A 140 0.51 16.21 -3.01
N LEU A 141 1.02 15.08 -2.56
CA LEU A 141 0.41 14.28 -1.51
C LEU A 141 1.42 14.08 -0.38
N VAL A 142 0.98 14.22 0.86
CA VAL A 142 1.77 13.79 2.02
C VAL A 142 0.98 12.72 2.76
N ALA A 143 1.61 11.59 2.99
CA ALA A 143 0.90 10.44 3.53
C ALA A 143 1.74 9.63 4.51
N THR A 144 1.08 8.84 5.34
CA THR A 144 1.72 7.73 6.05
C THR A 144 1.78 6.49 5.15
N ASP A 145 2.39 5.42 5.64
CA ASP A 145 2.41 4.10 4.99
C ASP A 145 1.00 3.52 4.71
N ALA A 146 -0.04 4.07 5.34
CA ALA A 146 -1.44 3.77 5.02
C ALA A 146 -1.84 4.05 3.56
N ILE A 147 -1.04 4.81 2.81
CA ILE A 147 -1.24 5.05 1.38
C ILE A 147 -1.20 3.75 0.57
N GLY A 148 -0.31 2.82 0.91
CA GLY A 148 -0.17 1.53 0.22
C GLY A 148 -1.34 0.56 0.39
N MET A 149 -2.45 0.99 0.98
CA MET A 149 -3.61 0.14 1.27
C MET A 149 -4.88 0.68 0.59
N GLY A 150 -5.11 0.27 -0.65
CA GLY A 150 -6.42 0.42 -1.32
C GLY A 150 -6.77 1.83 -1.81
N ILE A 151 -5.80 2.71 -2.00
CA ILE A 151 -6.02 4.02 -2.64
C ILE A 151 -5.28 4.01 -3.97
N ASN A 152 -5.96 4.20 -5.07
CA ASN A 152 -5.36 4.31 -6.40
C ASN A 152 -5.19 5.79 -6.77
N MET A 153 -3.96 6.22 -7.00
CA MET A 153 -3.64 7.60 -7.37
C MET A 153 -2.62 7.65 -8.51
N ASP A 154 -2.74 8.64 -9.37
CA ASP A 154 -1.79 8.89 -10.46
C ASP A 154 -0.57 9.64 -9.92
N LEU A 155 0.47 8.90 -9.57
CA LEU A 155 1.73 9.40 -9.03
C LEU A 155 2.90 9.10 -9.96
N ASN A 156 3.75 10.10 -10.18
CA ASN A 156 5.00 9.93 -10.92
C ASN A 156 6.17 9.58 -9.99
N ASN A 157 6.15 10.08 -8.77
CA ASN A 157 7.23 9.86 -7.81
C ASN A 157 6.70 9.59 -6.41
N VAL A 158 7.38 8.70 -5.71
CA VAL A 158 7.17 8.46 -4.28
C VAL A 158 8.48 8.74 -3.54
N PHE A 159 8.46 9.69 -2.63
CA PHE A 159 9.58 10.06 -1.78
C PHE A 159 9.35 9.58 -0.36
N PHE A 160 10.36 9.03 0.25
CA PHE A 160 10.37 8.68 1.65
C PHE A 160 11.11 9.76 2.43
N SER A 161 10.49 10.37 3.44
CA SER A 161 11.15 11.32 4.34
C SER A 161 12.25 10.63 5.15
N SER A 162 12.01 9.37 5.50
CA SER A 162 12.92 8.49 6.22
C SER A 162 12.71 7.04 5.79
N ILE A 163 13.74 6.21 5.91
CA ILE A 163 13.65 4.74 5.81
C ILE A 163 13.52 4.08 7.19
N LYS A 164 13.23 4.87 8.23
CA LYS A 164 13.01 4.40 9.59
C LYS A 164 11.63 4.79 10.06
N LYS A 165 10.96 3.89 10.78
CA LYS A 165 9.68 4.14 11.45
C LYS A 165 9.68 3.63 12.88
N PHE A 166 8.82 4.20 13.72
CA PHE A 166 8.49 3.66 15.02
C PHE A 166 7.43 2.55 14.85
N ASP A 167 7.68 1.37 15.38
CA ASP A 167 6.81 0.18 15.24
C ASP A 167 5.92 -0.05 16.48
N GLY A 168 5.75 0.96 17.31
CA GLY A 168 5.05 0.86 18.59
C GLY A 168 5.95 0.50 19.77
N LYS A 169 7.17 0.00 19.53
CA LYS A 169 8.15 -0.40 20.56
C LYS A 169 9.50 0.28 20.38
N LYS A 170 10.00 0.34 19.14
CA LYS A 170 11.31 0.89 18.82
C LYS A 170 11.34 1.52 17.42
N ILE A 171 12.32 2.37 17.19
CA ILE A 171 12.63 2.87 15.86
C ILE A 171 13.42 1.78 15.11
N ARG A 172 12.91 1.36 13.96
CA ARG A 172 13.54 0.37 13.09
C ARG A 172 13.58 0.82 11.64
N ARG A 173 14.42 0.20 10.84
CA ARG A 173 14.37 0.37 9.39
C ARG A 173 13.11 -0.28 8.81
N LEU A 174 12.60 0.32 7.75
CA LEU A 174 11.57 -0.30 6.90
C LEU A 174 12.11 -1.60 6.33
N ARG A 175 11.25 -2.60 6.27
CA ARG A 175 11.54 -3.84 5.55
C ARG A 175 11.42 -3.59 4.04
N LEU A 176 12.08 -4.41 3.23
CA LEU A 176 11.98 -4.30 1.77
C LEU A 176 10.54 -4.47 1.28
N SER A 177 9.78 -5.36 1.92
CA SER A 177 8.34 -5.54 1.62
C SER A 177 7.53 -4.28 1.91
N GLU A 178 7.78 -3.57 3.01
CA GLU A 178 7.10 -2.32 3.34
C GLU A 178 7.45 -1.22 2.32
N ILE A 179 8.73 -1.09 1.96
CA ILE A 179 9.17 -0.13 0.94
C ILE A 179 8.49 -0.46 -0.41
N ALA A 180 8.50 -1.74 -0.79
CA ALA A 180 7.86 -2.19 -2.01
C ALA A 180 6.36 -1.90 -2.00
N GLN A 181 5.64 -2.25 -0.95
CA GLN A 181 4.20 -2.00 -0.80
C GLN A 181 3.86 -0.51 -0.95
N ILE A 182 4.66 0.37 -0.36
CA ILE A 182 4.45 1.83 -0.44
C ILE A 182 4.87 2.37 -1.83
N ALA A 183 5.97 1.91 -2.39
CA ALA A 183 6.49 2.42 -3.67
C ALA A 183 5.76 1.84 -4.90
N LEU A 184 5.03 0.74 -4.73
CA LEU A 184 4.28 0.05 -5.78
C LEU A 184 2.84 0.57 -5.93
N PHE A 185 2.51 1.51 -5.14
CA PHE A 185 1.24 2.22 -5.08
C PHE A 185 0.87 2.91 -6.41
#